data_3abc4edd1c9f6e83beff073e1cb03135
#
_entry.id   3abc4edd1c9f6e83beff073e1cb03135
#
_cell.length_a   1.000
_cell.length_b   1.000
_cell.length_c   1.000
_cell.angle_alpha   90.00
_cell.angle_beta   90.00
_cell.angle_gamma   90.00
#
_symmetry.space_group_name_H-M   'P 1'
#
loop_
_entity.id
_entity.type
_entity.pdbx_description
1 polymer ?
#
loop_
_entity_poly.entity_id
_entity_poly.type
_entity_poly.pdbx_seq_one_letter_code
_entity_poly.pdbx_strand_id
1 'polypeptide(L)'
;AEWCGPCRQLGPTVDSLATDYDGRVTVGKLNVDENPEVAGRFSIRGIPTLLLFKDGEVVDTVVGVAEGAQLKQMLDKHLQTVAGSR
;
A
#
# COMPACT_ATOMS: atom_id res chain seq x y z
N ALA A 1 9.25 2.85 -8.63
CA ALA A 1 10.22 3.24 -9.68
C ALA A 1 10.74 2.00 -10.40
N GLU A 2 10.93 2.11 -11.70
CA GLU A 2 11.37 0.97 -12.53
C GLU A 2 12.76 0.45 -12.17
N TRP A 3 13.64 1.34 -11.74
CA TRP A 3 15.02 1.00 -11.35
C TRP A 3 15.09 0.34 -9.97
N CYS A 4 14.01 0.33 -9.23
CA CYS A 4 13.97 -0.16 -7.85
C CYS A 4 13.73 -1.66 -7.82
N GLY A 5 14.76 -2.45 -7.52
CA GLY A 5 14.64 -3.89 -7.39
C GLY A 5 13.65 -4.36 -6.34
N PRO A 6 13.73 -3.82 -5.10
CA PRO A 6 12.75 -4.16 -4.06
C PRO A 6 11.31 -3.81 -4.45
N CYS A 7 11.09 -2.72 -5.18
CA CYS A 7 9.77 -2.35 -5.67
C CYS A 7 9.22 -3.41 -6.62
N ARG A 8 10.05 -3.90 -7.55
CA ARG A 8 9.65 -4.95 -8.48
C ARG A 8 9.41 -6.28 -7.77
N GLN A 9 10.17 -6.56 -6.71
CA GLN A 9 9.98 -7.75 -5.90
C GLN A 9 8.64 -7.73 -5.18
N LEU A 10 8.20 -6.55 -4.73
CA LEU A 10 6.94 -6.38 -4.03
C LEU A 10 5.72 -6.43 -4.97
N GLY A 11 5.91 -6.13 -6.25
CA GLY A 11 4.83 -6.06 -7.23
C GLY A 11 3.89 -7.25 -7.23
N PRO A 12 4.38 -8.50 -7.36
CA PRO A 12 3.51 -9.68 -7.34
C PRO A 12 2.70 -9.82 -6.04
N THR A 13 3.28 -9.45 -4.91
CA THR A 13 2.59 -9.47 -3.61
C THR A 13 1.42 -8.47 -3.62
N VAL A 14 1.66 -7.27 -4.12
CA VAL A 14 0.62 -6.24 -4.22
C VAL A 14 -0.48 -6.67 -5.19
N ASP A 15 -0.11 -7.28 -6.31
CA ASP A 15 -1.09 -7.80 -7.28
C ASP A 15 -1.96 -8.89 -6.66
N SER A 16 -1.37 -9.77 -5.86
CA SER A 16 -2.09 -10.80 -5.12
C SER A 16 -3.10 -10.19 -4.15
N LEU A 17 -2.70 -9.14 -3.43
CA LEU A 17 -3.58 -8.44 -2.51
C LEU A 17 -4.75 -7.79 -3.25
N ALA A 18 -4.50 -7.22 -4.42
CA ALA A 18 -5.56 -6.63 -5.24
C ALA A 18 -6.62 -7.66 -5.60
N THR A 19 -6.20 -8.88 -5.92
CA THR A 19 -7.11 -9.98 -6.23
C THR A 19 -7.87 -10.45 -4.99
N ASP A 20 -7.15 -10.68 -3.89
CA ASP A 20 -7.72 -11.24 -2.65
C ASP A 20 -8.72 -10.27 -2.00
N TYR A 21 -8.52 -8.97 -2.17
CA TYR A 21 -9.35 -7.93 -1.55
C TYR A 21 -10.21 -7.17 -2.56
N ASP A 22 -10.39 -7.73 -3.74
CA ASP A 22 -11.25 -7.14 -4.77
C ASP A 22 -12.66 -6.88 -4.22
N GLY A 23 -13.16 -5.68 -4.46
CA GLY A 23 -14.46 -5.24 -3.94
C GLY A 23 -14.43 -4.73 -2.51
N ARG A 24 -13.33 -4.93 -1.77
CA ARG A 24 -13.16 -4.45 -0.40
C ARG A 24 -12.08 -3.38 -0.26
N VAL A 25 -11.02 -3.48 -1.06
CA VAL A 25 -9.90 -2.57 -1.07
C VAL A 25 -9.54 -2.23 -2.49
N THR A 26 -9.30 -0.96 -2.77
CA THR A 26 -8.77 -0.52 -4.06
C THR A 26 -7.26 -0.42 -3.95
N VAL A 27 -6.55 -1.11 -4.83
CA VAL A 27 -5.09 -1.13 -4.84
C VAL A 27 -4.59 -0.37 -6.05
N GLY A 28 -3.69 0.57 -5.83
CA GLY A 28 -3.06 1.33 -6.90
C GLY A 28 -1.55 1.36 -6.73
N LYS A 29 -0.84 1.62 -7.81
CA LYS A 29 0.61 1.75 -7.83
C LYS A 29 0.97 3.15 -8.32
N LEU A 30 2.00 3.75 -7.72
CA LEU A 30 2.49 5.06 -8.09
C LEU A 30 3.98 4.99 -8.38
N ASN A 31 4.37 5.46 -9.56
CA ASN A 31 5.79 5.60 -9.89
C ASN A 31 6.26 6.97 -9.37
N VAL A 32 7.16 6.97 -8.39
CA VAL A 32 7.62 8.20 -7.75
C VAL A 32 8.47 9.06 -8.68
N ASP A 33 9.15 8.47 -9.66
CA ASP A 33 9.94 9.23 -10.62
C ASP A 33 9.05 10.05 -11.55
N GLU A 34 7.87 9.55 -11.87
CA GLU A 34 6.88 10.23 -12.69
C GLU A 34 5.98 11.16 -11.88
N ASN A 35 5.93 10.97 -10.56
CA ASN A 35 5.02 11.70 -9.68
C ASN A 35 5.74 12.24 -8.43
N PRO A 36 6.79 13.06 -8.61
CA PRO A 36 7.58 13.53 -7.46
C PRO A 36 6.79 14.43 -6.51
N GLU A 37 5.79 15.15 -7.00
CA GLU A 37 4.96 16.01 -6.18
C GLU A 37 4.11 15.21 -5.19
N VAL A 38 3.55 14.09 -5.64
CA VAL A 38 2.76 13.21 -4.78
C VAL A 38 3.65 12.58 -3.72
N ALA A 39 4.82 12.09 -4.13
CA ALA A 39 5.79 11.51 -3.21
C ALA A 39 6.19 12.52 -2.13
N GLY A 40 6.42 13.77 -2.51
CA GLY A 40 6.75 14.84 -1.58
C GLY A 40 5.62 15.16 -0.62
N ARG A 41 4.38 15.16 -1.11
CA ARG A 41 3.19 15.44 -0.29
C ARG A 41 3.06 14.45 0.87
N PHE A 42 3.36 13.18 0.63
CA PHE A 42 3.25 12.13 1.66
C PHE A 42 4.59 11.83 2.32
N SER A 43 5.59 12.68 2.12
CA SER A 43 6.92 12.55 2.74
C SER A 43 7.58 11.20 2.48
N ILE A 44 7.44 10.69 1.25
CA ILE A 44 8.04 9.43 0.83
C ILE A 44 9.55 9.64 0.73
N ARG A 45 10.32 8.97 1.59
CA ARG A 45 11.79 9.09 1.64
C ARG A 45 12.49 7.84 1.18
N GLY A 46 11.80 6.73 1.21
CA GLY A 46 12.35 5.44 0.78
C GLY A 46 11.32 4.70 -0.05
N ILE A 47 11.76 3.80 -0.91
CA ILE A 47 10.89 2.97 -1.71
C ILE A 47 11.33 1.52 -1.61
N PRO A 48 10.37 0.56 -1.67
CA PRO A 48 8.94 0.80 -1.77
C PRO A 48 8.33 1.34 -0.47
N THR A 49 7.29 2.12 -0.58
CA THR A 49 6.46 2.56 0.55
C THR A 49 5.01 2.23 0.24
N LEU A 50 4.34 1.62 1.20
CA LEU A 50 2.92 1.29 1.11
C LEU A 50 2.16 2.22 2.03
N LEU A 51 1.16 2.88 1.49
CA LEU A 51 0.27 3.75 2.25
C LEU A 51 -1.13 3.14 2.23
N LEU A 52 -1.73 3.00 3.39
CA LEU A 52 -3.11 2.58 3.50
C LEU A 52 -3.99 3.78 3.83
N PHE A 53 -4.93 4.07 2.95
CA PHE A 53 -5.88 5.17 3.11
C PHE A 53 -7.22 4.63 3.57
N LYS A 54 -7.85 5.38 4.47
CA LYS A 54 -9.21 5.11 4.91
C LYS A 54 -9.92 6.45 5.09
N ASP A 55 -11.03 6.62 4.38
CA ASP A 55 -11.81 7.87 4.41
C ASP A 55 -10.96 9.10 4.07
N GLY A 56 -10.05 8.94 3.11
CA GLY A 56 -9.19 10.02 2.62
C GLY A 56 -7.96 10.31 3.46
N GLU A 57 -7.73 9.54 4.53
CA GLU A 57 -6.58 9.74 5.41
C GLU A 57 -5.67 8.52 5.42
N VAL A 58 -4.36 8.75 5.56
CA VAL A 58 -3.40 7.68 5.74
C VAL A 58 -3.53 7.12 7.15
N VAL A 59 -3.91 5.86 7.25
CA VAL A 59 -4.10 5.18 8.54
C VAL A 59 -2.99 4.20 8.87
N ASP A 60 -2.19 3.82 7.88
CA ASP A 60 -1.06 2.94 8.11
C ASP A 60 -0.01 3.13 7.02
N THR A 61 1.25 2.85 7.36
CA THR A 61 2.39 3.01 6.44
C THR A 61 3.36 1.87 6.66
N VAL A 62 3.85 1.29 5.56
CA VAL A 62 4.89 0.27 5.59
C VAL A 62 6.00 0.70 4.64
N VAL A 63 7.23 0.78 5.15
CA VAL A 63 8.40 1.14 4.35
C VAL A 63 9.25 -0.11 4.14
N GLY A 64 9.62 -0.35 2.89
CA GLY A 64 10.43 -1.51 2.52
C GLY A 64 9.58 -2.68 2.07
N VAL A 65 10.24 -3.79 1.73
CA VAL A 65 9.57 -5.02 1.30
C VAL A 65 8.92 -5.68 2.52
N ALA A 66 7.62 -5.95 2.42
CA ALA A 66 6.87 -6.65 3.44
C ALA A 66 6.30 -7.94 2.87
N GLU A 67 6.11 -8.93 3.72
CA GLU A 67 5.52 -10.19 3.31
C GLU A 67 4.00 -10.06 3.15
N GLY A 68 3.43 -10.87 2.25
CA GLY A 68 1.99 -10.84 1.99
C GLY A 68 1.15 -11.05 3.24
N ALA A 69 1.57 -11.96 4.12
CA ALA A 69 0.85 -12.24 5.37
C ALA A 69 0.79 -11.01 6.27
N GLN A 70 1.88 -10.25 6.37
CA GLN A 70 1.93 -9.02 7.16
C GLN A 70 0.97 -7.97 6.59
N LEU A 71 0.95 -7.82 5.28
CA LEU A 71 0.08 -6.85 4.62
C LEU A 71 -1.40 -7.24 4.76
N LYS A 72 -1.71 -8.53 4.69
CA LYS A 72 -3.08 -9.02 4.92
C LYS A 72 -3.55 -8.73 6.33
N GLN A 73 -2.69 -8.94 7.33
CA GLN A 73 -3.02 -8.61 8.72
C GLN A 73 -3.33 -7.12 8.89
N MET A 74 -2.55 -6.27 8.25
CA MET A 74 -2.77 -4.84 8.29
C MET A 74 -4.12 -4.46 7.66
N LEU A 75 -4.42 -5.00 6.49
CA LEU A 75 -5.69 -4.75 5.81
C LEU A 75 -6.88 -5.26 6.61
N ASP A 76 -6.79 -6.48 7.12
CA ASP A 76 -7.87 -7.10 7.89
C ASP A 76 -8.18 -6.31 9.15
N LYS A 77 -7.15 -5.81 9.83
CA LYS A 77 -7.30 -4.99 11.02
C LYS A 77 -8.15 -3.74 10.72
N HIS A 78 -7.86 -3.05 9.63
CA HIS A 78 -8.58 -1.83 9.28
C HIS A 78 -9.97 -2.11 8.72
N LEU A 79 -10.15 -3.23 8.03
CA LEU A 79 -11.48 -3.67 7.56
C LEU A 79 -12.38 -4.04 8.72
N GLN A 80 -11.85 -4.71 9.74
CA GLN A 80 -12.60 -5.00 10.96
C GLN A 80 -13.04 -3.74 11.66
N THR A 81 -12.17 -2.75 11.75
CA THR A 81 -12.49 -1.46 12.35
C THR A 81 -13.66 -0.80 11.61
N VAL A 82 -13.65 -0.84 10.28
CA VAL A 82 -14.76 -0.32 9.46
C VAL A 82 -16.05 -1.09 9.76
N ALA A 83 -15.98 -2.41 9.77
CA ALA A 83 -17.14 -3.25 10.06
C ALA A 83 -17.65 -3.03 11.49
N GLY A 84 -16.76 -2.84 12.44
CA GLY A 84 -17.11 -2.62 13.83
C GLY A 84 -17.76 -1.28 14.13
N SER A 85 -17.56 -0.29 13.25
CA SER A 85 -18.14 1.05 13.42
C SER A 85 -19.55 1.17 12.87
N ARG A 86 -20.08 0.11 12.34
CA ARG A 86 -21.45 0.05 11.85
C ARG A 86 -22.36 -0.42 12.97
#